data_7051639bf89078587984a2397ebc140f
#
_entry.id   7051639bf89078587984a2397ebc140f
#
_cell.length_a   1.000
_cell.length_b   1.000
_cell.length_c   1.000
_cell.angle_alpha   90.00
_cell.angle_beta   90.00
_cell.angle_gamma   90.00
#
_symmetry.space_group_name_H-M   'P 1'
#
loop_
_entity.id
_entity.type
_entity.pdbx_description
1 polymer ?
#
loop_
_entity_poly.entity_id
_entity_poly.type
_entity_poly.pdbx_seq_one_letter_code
_entity_poly.pdbx_strand_id
1 'polypeptide(L)'
;MEGNSANPSFTSSGMTSLNFLGPDSKCYAFDHRANGYARGEGTSVVVLKPLKEALKDGDVIRAVIRGTGVNQDGKTPGITLPSAEAQEELIRTTYKTAGLGFEDTHYFEAHGVCYLFSKLAYLR
;
A
#
# COMPACT_ATOMS: atom_id res chain seq x y z
N MET A 1 -2.85 7.58 -3.56
CA MET A 1 -1.98 8.69 -3.12
C MET A 1 -2.83 9.95 -3.16
N GLU A 2 -3.30 10.39 -2.03
CA GLU A 2 -4.03 11.65 -1.94
C GLU A 2 -3.03 12.79 -1.89
N GLY A 3 -2.95 13.55 -2.97
CA GLY A 3 -2.26 14.83 -2.99
C GLY A 3 -3.08 15.84 -2.19
N ASN A 4 -2.88 15.89 -0.89
CA ASN A 4 -3.53 16.88 -0.06
C ASN A 4 -2.74 18.19 -0.11
N SER A 5 -3.20 19.14 -0.91
CA SER A 5 -2.67 20.51 -1.02
C SER A 5 -3.01 21.40 0.18
N ALA A 6 -3.58 20.84 1.24
CA ALA A 6 -3.85 21.57 2.47
C ALA A 6 -2.57 21.72 3.29
N ASN A 7 -2.27 22.96 3.67
CA ASN A 7 -1.16 23.44 4.49
C ASN A 7 -0.34 22.32 5.20
N PRO A 8 0.86 21.97 4.71
CA PRO A 8 1.59 20.81 5.17
C PRO A 8 1.93 20.85 6.68
N SER A 9 2.01 22.01 7.27
CA SER A 9 2.30 22.17 8.69
C SER A 9 1.14 21.72 9.57
N PHE A 10 -0.11 22.01 9.19
CA PHE A 10 -1.30 21.64 9.97
C PHE A 10 -1.52 20.12 9.95
N THR A 11 -1.37 19.50 8.79
CA THR A 11 -1.52 18.04 8.63
C THR A 11 -0.44 17.28 9.38
N SER A 12 0.81 17.73 9.32
CA SER A 12 1.93 17.10 10.05
C SER A 12 1.76 17.21 11.57
N SER A 13 1.35 18.37 12.08
CA SER A 13 1.08 18.56 13.52
C SER A 13 -0.04 17.66 14.02
N GLY A 14 -1.15 17.57 13.27
CA GLY A 14 -2.26 16.67 13.61
C GLY A 14 -1.86 15.20 13.62
N MET A 15 -1.10 14.76 12.63
CA MET A 15 -0.62 13.37 12.56
C MET A 15 0.41 13.04 13.66
N THR A 16 1.25 13.97 14.02
CA THR A 16 2.20 13.80 15.13
C THR A 16 1.45 13.68 16.45
N SER A 17 0.45 14.52 16.69
CA SER A 17 -0.38 14.47 17.90
C SER A 17 -1.15 13.16 18.05
N LEU A 18 -1.48 12.49 16.95
CA LEU A 18 -2.15 11.19 16.92
C LEU A 18 -1.16 10.01 16.91
N ASN A 19 0.14 10.26 17.04
CA ASN A 19 1.20 9.25 16.98
C ASN A 19 1.21 8.41 15.69
N PHE A 20 0.85 8.99 14.55
CA PHE A 20 0.97 8.33 13.25
C PHE A 20 2.41 8.34 12.72
N LEU A 21 3.16 9.39 13.03
CA LEU A 21 4.50 9.59 12.49
C LEU A 21 5.58 9.05 13.42
N GLY A 22 6.53 8.33 12.84
CA GLY A 22 7.74 7.92 13.55
C GLY A 22 8.59 9.14 13.94
N PRO A 23 8.93 9.32 15.23
CA PRO A 23 9.63 10.51 15.72
C PRO A 23 11.02 10.68 15.12
N ASP A 24 11.63 9.62 14.65
CA ASP A 24 12.94 9.60 14.00
C ASP A 24 12.85 9.60 12.46
N SER A 25 11.65 9.84 11.91
CA SER A 25 11.36 9.87 10.47
C SER A 25 11.75 8.59 9.73
N LYS A 26 11.56 7.44 10.37
CA LYS A 26 11.79 6.11 9.81
C LYS A 26 10.58 5.22 9.95
N CYS A 27 10.35 4.36 8.96
CA CYS A 27 9.20 3.46 8.97
C CYS A 27 9.44 2.17 9.75
N TYR A 28 10.66 1.65 9.84
CA TYR A 28 11.00 0.36 10.45
C TYR A 28 10.05 -0.78 10.07
N ALA A 29 9.71 -0.87 8.78
CA ALA A 29 8.79 -1.86 8.28
C ALA A 29 9.23 -3.28 8.68
N PHE A 30 8.29 -4.07 9.25
CA PHE A 30 8.53 -5.43 9.78
C PHE A 30 9.53 -5.54 10.92
N ASP A 31 9.89 -4.44 11.59
CA ASP A 31 10.85 -4.40 12.68
C ASP A 31 10.14 -4.15 14.01
N HIS A 32 10.67 -4.71 15.09
CA HIS A 32 10.13 -4.50 16.45
C HIS A 32 10.23 -3.06 16.95
N ARG A 33 11.07 -2.24 16.33
CA ARG A 33 11.20 -0.80 16.61
C ARG A 33 10.14 0.06 15.95
N ALA A 34 9.25 -0.53 15.17
CA ALA A 34 8.23 0.22 14.44
C ALA A 34 7.37 1.06 15.39
N ASN A 35 7.36 2.36 15.20
CA ASN A 35 6.72 3.34 16.08
C ASN A 35 5.96 4.44 15.30
N GLY A 36 5.61 4.16 14.07
CA GLY A 36 4.94 5.07 13.14
C GLY A 36 5.54 4.97 11.74
N TYR A 37 5.18 5.90 10.86
CA TYR A 37 5.74 5.94 9.51
C TYR A 37 6.42 7.28 9.22
N ALA A 38 7.31 7.28 8.23
CA ALA A 38 7.89 8.48 7.67
C ALA A 38 7.08 8.94 6.45
N ARG A 39 6.86 10.25 6.30
CA ARG A 39 6.22 10.79 5.11
C ARG A 39 7.20 10.86 3.96
N GLY A 40 6.69 10.56 2.76
CA GLY A 40 7.36 10.85 1.51
C GLY A 40 6.57 11.88 0.71
N GLU A 41 7.26 12.69 -0.05
CA GLU A 41 6.68 13.64 -1.00
C GLU A 41 7.25 13.38 -2.38
N GLY A 42 6.41 13.47 -3.39
CA GLY A 42 6.85 13.26 -4.76
C GLY A 42 5.70 13.29 -5.74
N THR A 43 6.06 13.46 -7.00
CA THR A 43 5.11 13.33 -8.12
C THR A 43 5.64 12.31 -9.09
N SER A 44 4.76 11.41 -9.51
CA SER A 44 5.07 10.44 -10.55
C SER A 44 3.95 10.40 -11.58
N VAL A 45 4.31 10.10 -12.82
CA VAL A 45 3.36 9.97 -13.93
C VAL A 45 3.57 8.61 -14.58
N VAL A 46 2.48 7.91 -14.81
CA VAL A 46 2.46 6.68 -15.58
C VAL A 46 1.52 6.83 -16.78
N VAL A 47 1.92 6.26 -17.91
CA VAL A 47 1.09 6.19 -19.13
C VAL A 47 0.52 4.79 -19.20
N LEU A 48 -0.80 4.68 -19.25
CA LEU A 48 -1.52 3.42 -19.34
C LEU A 48 -2.12 3.28 -20.74
N LYS A 49 -2.01 2.07 -21.28
CA LYS A 49 -2.59 1.71 -22.58
C LYS A 49 -3.06 0.25 -22.53
N PRO A 50 -4.19 -0.11 -23.16
CA PRO A 50 -4.59 -1.51 -23.27
C PRO A 50 -3.48 -2.35 -23.91
N LEU A 51 -3.17 -3.51 -23.31
CA LEU A 51 -2.07 -4.36 -23.75
C LEU A 51 -2.14 -4.71 -25.24
N LYS A 52 -3.34 -5.05 -25.71
CA LYS A 52 -3.57 -5.39 -27.13
C LYS A 52 -3.17 -4.26 -28.08
N GLU A 53 -3.52 -3.03 -27.71
CA GLU A 53 -3.20 -1.85 -28.52
C GLU A 53 -1.71 -1.50 -28.44
N ALA A 54 -1.12 -1.63 -27.26
CA ALA A 54 0.32 -1.42 -27.08
C ALA A 54 1.15 -2.40 -27.94
N LEU A 55 0.76 -3.67 -27.97
CA LEU A 55 1.41 -4.67 -28.82
C LEU A 55 1.23 -4.39 -30.32
N LYS A 56 0.02 -3.96 -30.73
CA LYS A 56 -0.27 -3.61 -32.11
C LYS A 56 0.56 -2.43 -32.59
N ASP A 57 0.74 -1.43 -31.74
CA ASP A 57 1.43 -0.19 -32.09
C ASP A 57 2.96 -0.30 -31.88
N GLY A 58 3.45 -1.42 -31.36
CA GLY A 58 4.87 -1.65 -31.12
C GLY A 58 5.44 -0.83 -29.95
N ASP A 59 4.59 -0.46 -28.98
CA ASP A 59 5.00 0.33 -27.83
C ASP A 59 5.97 -0.44 -26.91
N VAL A 60 6.88 0.28 -26.29
CA VAL A 60 7.76 -0.30 -25.25
C VAL A 60 6.99 -0.50 -23.95
N ILE A 61 6.63 -1.74 -23.67
CA ILE A 61 5.89 -2.11 -22.47
C ILE A 61 6.87 -2.31 -21.31
N ARG A 62 6.73 -1.54 -20.23
CA ARG A 62 7.55 -1.66 -19.02
C ARG A 62 6.99 -2.66 -18.03
N ALA A 63 5.67 -2.74 -17.90
CA ALA A 63 4.98 -3.68 -17.04
C ALA A 63 3.54 -3.88 -17.54
N VAL A 64 2.91 -4.96 -17.09
CA VAL A 64 1.50 -5.26 -17.36
C VAL A 64 0.76 -5.34 -16.03
N ILE A 65 -0.27 -4.50 -15.86
CA ILE A 65 -1.16 -4.57 -14.71
C ILE A 65 -2.14 -5.73 -14.95
N ARG A 66 -2.00 -6.81 -14.20
CA ARG A 66 -2.82 -8.03 -14.33
C ARG A 66 -4.14 -7.93 -13.56
N GLY A 67 -4.17 -7.16 -12.49
CA GLY A 67 -5.34 -6.96 -11.66
C GLY A 67 -5.19 -5.77 -10.73
N THR A 68 -6.31 -5.23 -10.32
CA THR A 68 -6.40 -4.17 -9.31
C THR A 68 -7.55 -4.48 -8.37
N GLY A 69 -7.46 -4.02 -7.14
CA GLY A 69 -8.52 -4.18 -6.15
C GLY A 69 -8.56 -2.99 -5.19
N VAL A 70 -9.74 -2.71 -4.67
CA VAL A 70 -9.99 -1.68 -3.66
C VAL A 70 -10.97 -2.24 -2.65
N ASN A 71 -10.75 -1.98 -1.39
CA ASN A 71 -11.70 -2.25 -0.32
C ASN A 71 -11.66 -1.16 0.76
N GLN A 72 -12.40 -1.37 1.84
CA GLN A 72 -12.43 -0.51 3.01
C GLN A 72 -12.24 -1.37 4.26
N ASP A 73 -11.49 -0.86 5.22
CA ASP A 73 -11.24 -1.56 6.48
C ASP A 73 -12.50 -1.63 7.38
N GLY A 74 -13.48 -0.78 7.14
CA GLY A 74 -14.68 -0.68 7.96
C GLY A 74 -14.36 -0.23 9.39
N LYS A 75 -15.05 -0.80 10.38
CA LYS A 75 -14.81 -0.52 11.80
C LYS A 75 -13.63 -1.35 12.30
N THR A 76 -12.55 -0.67 12.66
CA THR A 76 -11.38 -1.27 13.30
C THR A 76 -11.33 -0.93 14.80
N PRO A 77 -10.50 -1.61 15.60
CA PRO A 77 -10.35 -1.31 17.04
C PRO A 77 -9.87 0.12 17.33
N GLY A 78 -9.23 0.77 16.37
CA GLY A 78 -8.78 2.14 16.47
C GLY A 78 -8.51 2.75 15.11
N ILE A 79 -8.67 4.07 14.99
CA ILE A 79 -8.49 4.81 13.73
C ILE A 79 -7.09 4.65 13.13
N THR A 80 -6.12 4.30 13.95
CA THR A 80 -4.73 4.10 13.54
C THR A 80 -4.39 2.64 13.19
N LEU A 81 -5.36 1.72 13.34
CA LEU A 81 -5.14 0.29 13.18
C LEU A 81 -5.78 -0.20 11.89
N PRO A 82 -4.98 -0.56 10.87
CA PRO A 82 -5.50 -1.16 9.66
C PRO A 82 -6.04 -2.57 9.93
N SER A 83 -7.02 -3.00 9.13
CA SER A 83 -7.55 -4.35 9.18
C SER A 83 -6.67 -5.30 8.37
N ALA A 84 -6.09 -6.25 9.06
CA ALA A 84 -5.31 -7.31 8.45
C ALA A 84 -6.17 -8.24 7.59
N GLU A 85 -7.34 -8.56 8.08
CA GLU A 85 -8.31 -9.41 7.40
C GLU A 85 -8.80 -8.77 6.10
N ALA A 86 -9.09 -7.47 6.12
CA ALA A 86 -9.49 -6.75 4.92
C ALA A 86 -8.37 -6.71 3.87
N GLN A 87 -7.12 -6.54 4.28
CA GLN A 87 -5.96 -6.60 3.37
C GLN A 87 -5.78 -8.00 2.78
N GLU A 88 -5.90 -9.05 3.59
CA GLU A 88 -5.81 -10.43 3.10
C GLU A 88 -6.92 -10.73 2.08
N GLU A 89 -8.15 -10.37 2.38
CA GLU A 89 -9.29 -10.57 1.48
C GLU A 89 -9.09 -9.83 0.15
N LEU A 90 -8.61 -8.59 0.20
CA LEU A 90 -8.30 -7.82 -1.00
C LEU A 90 -7.26 -8.51 -1.87
N ILE A 91 -6.16 -8.98 -1.27
CA ILE A 91 -5.09 -9.68 -1.98
C ILE A 91 -5.65 -10.95 -2.63
N ARG A 92 -6.33 -11.81 -1.87
CA ARG A 92 -6.90 -13.06 -2.38
C ARG A 92 -7.89 -12.82 -3.52
N THR A 93 -8.77 -11.85 -3.36
CA THR A 93 -9.76 -11.50 -4.38
C THR A 93 -9.09 -10.97 -5.65
N THR A 94 -8.07 -10.12 -5.52
CA THR A 94 -7.35 -9.56 -6.66
C THR A 94 -6.61 -10.64 -7.44
N TYR A 95 -5.91 -11.55 -6.76
CA TYR A 95 -5.25 -12.69 -7.41
C TYR A 95 -6.24 -13.62 -8.11
N LYS A 96 -7.33 -13.95 -7.44
CA LYS A 96 -8.41 -14.77 -8.03
C LYS A 96 -8.99 -14.14 -9.28
N THR A 97 -9.27 -12.83 -9.25
CA THR A 97 -9.81 -12.09 -10.40
C THR A 97 -8.81 -12.01 -11.55
N ALA A 98 -7.53 -11.87 -11.24
CA ALA A 98 -6.45 -11.86 -12.21
C ALA A 98 -6.12 -13.26 -12.79
N GLY A 99 -6.66 -14.34 -12.21
CA GLY A 99 -6.35 -15.72 -12.60
C GLY A 99 -4.89 -16.10 -12.33
N LEU A 100 -4.32 -15.61 -11.22
CA LEU A 100 -2.92 -15.84 -10.83
C LEU A 100 -2.86 -16.63 -9.52
N GLY A 101 -1.82 -17.46 -9.39
CA GLY A 101 -1.44 -18.11 -8.14
C GLY A 101 -0.48 -17.25 -7.31
N PHE A 102 -0.44 -17.44 -6.00
CA PHE A 102 0.53 -16.76 -5.14
C PHE A 102 1.96 -17.24 -5.38
N GLU A 103 2.10 -18.48 -5.82
CA GLU A 103 3.38 -19.12 -6.17
C GLU A 103 4.11 -18.44 -7.32
N ASP A 104 3.40 -17.69 -8.15
CA ASP A 104 3.98 -16.92 -9.25
C ASP A 104 4.53 -15.56 -8.81
N THR A 105 4.41 -15.22 -7.52
CA THR A 105 4.82 -13.92 -7.00
C THR A 105 6.28 -13.92 -6.60
N HIS A 106 7.10 -13.18 -7.33
CA HIS A 106 8.53 -13.04 -7.03
C HIS A 106 8.85 -11.91 -6.05
N TYR A 107 7.99 -10.90 -5.97
CA TYR A 107 8.17 -9.75 -5.10
C TYR A 107 6.82 -9.21 -4.64
N PHE A 108 6.76 -8.82 -3.37
CA PHE A 108 5.57 -8.23 -2.76
C PHE A 108 5.94 -6.92 -2.06
N GLU A 109 5.49 -5.80 -2.60
CA GLU A 109 5.61 -4.50 -1.94
C GLU A 109 4.47 -4.35 -0.96
N ALA A 110 4.76 -4.58 0.31
CA ALA A 110 3.76 -4.54 1.37
C ALA A 110 3.44 -3.10 1.79
N HIS A 111 2.26 -2.91 2.38
CA HIS A 111 1.91 -1.65 3.04
C HIS A 111 2.97 -1.23 4.09
N GLY A 112 3.52 -2.20 4.84
CA GLY A 112 4.70 -2.02 5.70
C GLY A 112 4.50 -1.11 6.91
N VAL A 113 3.31 -0.55 7.12
CA VAL A 113 3.00 0.22 8.32
C VAL A 113 2.85 -0.75 9.49
N CYS A 114 3.90 -0.88 10.27
CA CYS A 114 3.90 -1.71 11.46
C CYS A 114 3.36 -0.94 12.65
N TYR A 115 2.19 -1.34 13.11
CA TYR A 115 1.84 -1.22 14.52
C TYR A 115 2.21 -2.51 15.23
N LEU A 116 2.55 -2.41 16.50
CA LEU A 116 3.04 -3.48 17.40
C LEU A 116 2.16 -4.76 17.41
N PHE A 117 1.01 -4.75 16.76
CA PHE A 117 0.00 -5.81 16.77
C PHE A 117 -0.38 -6.39 15.41
N SER A 118 0.16 -5.90 14.30
CA SER A 118 -0.09 -6.56 13.02
C SER A 118 0.77 -7.81 12.93
N LYS A 119 0.24 -8.93 13.41
CA LYS A 119 0.74 -10.26 13.07
C LYS A 119 0.55 -10.46 11.55
N LEU A 120 1.48 -9.95 10.76
CA LEU A 120 1.63 -10.35 9.37
C LEU A 120 2.17 -11.78 9.32
N ALA A 121 1.31 -12.74 9.62
CA ALA A 121 1.50 -14.16 9.33
C ALA A 121 0.81 -14.49 8.00
N TYR A 122 1.20 -13.82 6.90
CA TYR A 122 0.39 -13.82 5.68
C TYR A 122 0.90 -14.64 4.52
N LEU A 123 1.95 -15.39 4.66
CA LEU A 123 2.37 -16.31 3.61
C LEU A 123 2.85 -17.63 4.22
N ARG A 124 1.91 -18.45 4.64
CA ARG A 124 2.10 -19.89 4.75
C ARG A 124 1.04 -20.60 3.92
#